data_b0425e76b4b887f44de8a5dc068dde2c
#
_entry.id   b0425e76b4b887f44de8a5dc068dde2c
#
_cell.length_a   1.000
_cell.length_b   1.000
_cell.length_c   1.000
_cell.angle_alpha   90.00
_cell.angle_beta   90.00
_cell.angle_gamma   90.00
#
_symmetry.space_group_name_H-M   'P 1'
#
loop_
_entity.id
_entity.type
_entity.pdbx_description
1 polymer ?
#
loop_
_entity_poly.entity_id
_entity_poly.type
_entity_poly.pdbx_seq_one_letter_code
_entity_poly.pdbx_strand_id
1 'polypeptide(L)'
;MNATSSELLMLNFDVIFIELDPVKRAALLAEYYAEDCLWIHPGGRIVGREGINEAATEIRKHFPEYRYTVTSEIQTMHNVATCRWGSGMPGQPFHYTGTDFLEKRDGHVSRLYTFIDQQLFWS
;
A
#
# COMPACT_ATOMS: atom_id res chain seq x y z
N MET A 1 2.64 -20.39 -7.74
CA MET A 1 1.48 -20.29 -6.82
C MET A 1 1.11 -18.84 -6.63
N ASN A 2 -0.17 -18.51 -6.78
CA ASN A 2 -0.61 -17.11 -6.68
C ASN A 2 -0.81 -16.70 -5.24
N ALA A 3 -0.40 -15.48 -4.92
CA ALA A 3 -0.66 -14.90 -3.61
C ALA A 3 -2.16 -14.64 -3.44
N THR A 4 -2.66 -14.79 -2.21
CA THR A 4 -4.04 -14.44 -1.88
C THR A 4 -4.17 -12.92 -1.75
N SER A 5 -5.41 -12.41 -1.80
CA SER A 5 -5.62 -10.97 -1.59
C SER A 5 -5.16 -10.51 -0.20
N SER A 6 -5.35 -11.35 0.82
CA SER A 6 -4.86 -11.06 2.17
C SER A 6 -3.34 -10.98 2.23
N GLU A 7 -2.65 -11.93 1.59
CA GLU A 7 -1.18 -11.93 1.53
C GLU A 7 -0.66 -10.70 0.81
N LEU A 8 -1.28 -10.32 -0.31
CA LEU A 8 -0.87 -9.12 -1.06
C LEU A 8 -1.07 -7.85 -0.23
N LEU A 9 -2.17 -7.77 0.51
CA LEU A 9 -2.43 -6.62 1.37
C LEU A 9 -1.36 -6.49 2.45
N MET A 10 -1.01 -7.59 3.11
CA MET A 10 0.03 -7.58 4.15
C MET A 10 1.42 -7.26 3.58
N LEU A 11 1.72 -7.74 2.37
CA LEU A 11 2.99 -7.38 1.71
C LEU A 11 3.13 -5.87 1.51
N ASN A 12 2.04 -5.17 1.22
CA ASN A 12 2.08 -3.72 1.10
C ASN A 12 2.59 -3.07 2.39
N PHE A 13 2.06 -3.50 3.54
CA PHE A 13 2.41 -2.89 4.84
C PHE A 13 3.76 -3.33 5.36
N ASP A 14 4.11 -4.59 5.17
CA ASP A 14 5.29 -5.18 5.81
C ASP A 14 6.54 -5.11 4.94
N VAL A 15 6.40 -4.93 3.64
CA VAL A 15 7.53 -5.04 2.71
C VAL A 15 7.56 -3.90 1.70
N ILE A 16 6.50 -3.73 0.88
CA ILE A 16 6.58 -2.88 -0.31
C ILE A 16 6.65 -1.39 0.04
N PHE A 17 5.69 -0.91 0.83
CA PHE A 17 5.58 0.52 1.11
C PHE A 17 6.52 1.01 2.21
N ILE A 18 7.21 0.10 2.90
CA ILE A 18 8.25 0.49 3.86
C ILE A 18 9.67 0.41 3.25
N GLU A 19 9.81 -0.15 2.04
CA GLU A 19 11.11 -0.23 1.38
C GLU A 19 11.60 1.17 1.01
N LEU A 20 12.79 1.53 1.47
CA LEU A 20 13.38 2.84 1.21
C LEU A 20 14.07 2.92 -0.15
N ASP A 21 14.57 1.80 -0.67
CA ASP A 21 15.27 1.77 -1.94
C ASP A 21 14.28 1.64 -3.09
N PRO A 22 14.17 2.66 -3.97
CA PRO A 22 13.22 2.60 -5.07
C PRO A 22 13.53 1.50 -6.11
N VAL A 23 14.79 1.08 -6.22
CA VAL A 23 15.17 -0.02 -7.13
C VAL A 23 14.65 -1.35 -6.60
N LYS A 24 14.83 -1.59 -5.31
CA LYS A 24 14.27 -2.80 -4.67
C LYS A 24 12.75 -2.81 -4.71
N ARG A 25 12.14 -1.65 -4.47
CA ARG A 25 10.68 -1.52 -4.52
C ARG A 25 10.15 -1.77 -5.93
N ALA A 26 10.85 -1.31 -6.96
CA ALA A 26 10.47 -1.56 -8.35
C ALA A 26 10.41 -3.07 -8.63
N ALA A 27 11.38 -3.83 -8.13
CA ALA A 27 11.39 -5.28 -8.30
C ALA A 27 10.21 -5.94 -7.59
N LEU A 28 9.88 -5.48 -6.39
CA LEU A 28 8.72 -5.99 -5.64
C LEU A 28 7.40 -5.68 -6.37
N LEU A 29 7.28 -4.47 -6.89
CA LEU A 29 6.09 -4.10 -7.65
C LEU A 29 5.96 -4.93 -8.93
N ALA A 30 7.07 -5.21 -9.62
CA ALA A 30 7.07 -6.06 -10.80
C ALA A 30 6.60 -7.49 -10.48
N GLU A 31 6.93 -7.98 -9.29
CA GLU A 31 6.55 -9.33 -8.87
C GLU A 31 5.07 -9.42 -8.44
N TYR A 32 4.57 -8.43 -7.70
CA TYR A 32 3.28 -8.54 -7.03
C TYR A 32 2.16 -7.67 -7.61
N TYR A 33 2.47 -6.70 -8.44
CA TYR A 33 1.47 -5.79 -9.02
C TYR A 33 1.30 -6.04 -10.51
N ALA A 34 0.07 -5.94 -10.99
CA ALA A 34 -0.20 -6.02 -12.42
C ALA A 34 0.45 -4.83 -13.15
N GLU A 35 0.81 -5.04 -14.41
CA GLU A 35 1.43 -3.98 -15.22
C GLU A 35 0.52 -2.75 -15.34
N ASP A 36 -0.78 -2.98 -15.45
CA ASP A 36 -1.80 -1.93 -15.57
C ASP A 36 -2.47 -1.60 -14.25
N CYS A 37 -1.77 -1.83 -13.13
CA CYS A 37 -2.33 -1.58 -11.81
C CYS A 37 -2.74 -0.12 -11.61
N LEU A 38 -3.70 0.07 -10.71
CA LEU A 38 -4.25 1.38 -10.39
C LEU A 38 -4.19 1.58 -8.88
N TRP A 39 -3.71 2.75 -8.44
CA TRP A 39 -3.77 3.15 -7.03
C TRP A 39 -4.50 4.47 -6.92
N ILE A 40 -5.61 4.46 -6.17
CA ILE A 40 -6.35 5.68 -5.86
C ILE A 40 -6.16 5.99 -4.38
N HIS A 41 -5.66 7.19 -4.09
CA HIS A 41 -5.44 7.67 -2.73
C HIS A 41 -5.79 9.16 -2.67
N PRO A 42 -5.76 9.79 -1.48
CA PRO A 42 -6.19 11.20 -1.37
C PRO A 42 -5.41 12.17 -2.24
N GLY A 43 -4.15 11.86 -2.57
CA GLY A 43 -3.31 12.71 -3.41
C GLY A 43 -3.52 12.54 -4.90
N GLY A 44 -4.23 11.50 -5.35
CA GLY A 44 -4.44 11.32 -6.77
C GLY A 44 -4.80 9.91 -7.21
N ARG A 45 -4.81 9.75 -8.54
CA ARG A 45 -5.08 8.50 -9.21
C ARG A 45 -3.84 8.14 -10.04
N ILE A 46 -3.24 7.02 -9.71
CA ILE A 46 -1.93 6.62 -10.26
C ILE A 46 -2.10 5.32 -11.04
N VAL A 47 -1.65 5.30 -12.29
CA VAL A 47 -1.71 4.13 -13.15
C VAL A 47 -0.29 3.61 -13.39
N GLY A 48 -0.10 2.30 -13.19
CA GLY A 48 1.15 1.62 -13.49
C GLY A 48 2.13 1.59 -12.34
N ARG A 49 3.04 0.63 -12.41
CA ARG A 49 4.03 0.35 -11.36
C ARG A 49 4.99 1.51 -11.11
N GLU A 50 5.42 2.16 -12.17
CA GLU A 50 6.39 3.26 -12.06
C GLU A 50 5.82 4.43 -11.28
N GLY A 51 4.58 4.82 -11.56
CA GLY A 51 3.92 5.89 -10.84
C GLY A 51 3.70 5.56 -9.38
N ILE A 52 3.35 4.32 -9.08
CA ILE A 52 3.20 3.86 -7.69
C ILE A 52 4.54 3.92 -6.96
N ASN A 53 5.61 3.51 -7.62
CA ASN A 53 6.95 3.59 -7.02
C ASN A 53 7.37 5.02 -6.72
N GLU A 54 7.10 5.94 -7.64
CA GLU A 54 7.38 7.37 -7.43
C GLU A 54 6.59 7.92 -6.24
N ALA A 55 5.31 7.60 -6.14
CA ALA A 55 4.46 8.05 -5.04
C ALA A 55 4.93 7.47 -3.70
N ALA A 56 5.31 6.20 -3.68
CA ALA A 56 5.84 5.55 -2.47
C ALA A 56 7.17 6.17 -2.06
N THR A 57 8.01 6.56 -3.02
CA THR A 57 9.28 7.26 -2.75
C THR A 57 9.00 8.58 -2.05
N GLU A 58 7.99 9.34 -2.50
CA GLU A 58 7.62 10.61 -1.88
C GLU A 58 7.15 10.41 -0.43
N ILE A 59 6.34 9.38 -0.19
CA ILE A 59 5.89 9.06 1.17
C ILE A 59 7.08 8.74 2.07
N ARG A 60 8.03 7.94 1.57
CA ARG A 60 9.22 7.57 2.34
C ARG A 60 10.14 8.77 2.62
N LYS A 61 10.18 9.75 1.74
CA LYS A 61 10.94 10.99 1.98
C LYS A 61 10.37 11.79 3.14
N HIS A 62 9.04 11.86 3.25
CA HIS A 62 8.38 12.58 4.33
C HIS A 62 8.41 11.82 5.65
N PHE A 63 8.34 10.49 5.59
CA PHE A 63 8.19 9.64 6.78
C PHE A 63 9.12 8.41 6.70
N PRO A 64 10.46 8.61 6.64
CA PRO A 64 11.38 7.50 6.33
C PRO A 64 11.40 6.38 7.37
N GLU A 65 11.06 6.67 8.62
CA GLU A 65 11.11 5.68 9.70
C GLU A 65 9.73 5.14 10.08
N TYR A 66 8.68 5.60 9.40
CA TYR A 66 7.32 5.16 9.71
C TYR A 66 7.12 3.70 9.33
N ARG A 67 6.30 3.03 10.14
CA ARG A 67 5.86 1.66 9.89
C ARG A 67 4.35 1.63 9.91
N TYR A 68 3.80 0.59 9.31
CA TYR A 68 2.36 0.36 9.29
C TYR A 68 1.98 -0.69 10.31
N THR A 69 0.86 -0.48 10.98
CA THR A 69 0.27 -1.44 11.92
C THR A 69 -1.16 -1.70 11.50
N VAL A 70 -1.48 -2.95 11.19
CA VAL A 70 -2.85 -3.33 10.88
C VAL A 70 -3.65 -3.33 12.17
N THR A 71 -4.77 -2.61 12.20
CA THR A 71 -5.56 -2.35 13.41
C THR A 71 -6.92 -3.01 13.42
N SER A 72 -7.28 -3.73 12.36
CA SER A 72 -8.52 -4.49 12.28
C SER A 72 -8.24 -5.88 11.75
N GLU A 73 -9.24 -6.75 11.78
CA GLU A 73 -9.15 -8.00 11.04
C GLU A 73 -9.10 -7.69 9.55
N ILE A 74 -8.41 -8.52 8.79
CA ILE A 74 -8.45 -8.45 7.34
C ILE A 74 -9.70 -9.18 6.89
N GLN A 75 -10.57 -8.46 6.19
CA GLN A 75 -11.77 -9.05 5.62
C GLN A 75 -11.52 -9.35 4.14
N THR A 76 -11.95 -10.50 3.69
CA THR A 76 -11.79 -10.90 2.29
C THR A 76 -13.12 -11.32 1.71
N MET A 77 -13.30 -11.05 0.44
CA MET A 77 -14.49 -11.42 -0.31
C MET A 77 -14.07 -11.55 -1.76
N HIS A 78 -14.25 -12.74 -2.34
CA HIS A 78 -13.82 -13.01 -3.71
C HIS A 78 -12.36 -12.61 -3.94
N ASN A 79 -12.08 -11.64 -4.79
CA ASN A 79 -10.73 -11.18 -5.12
C ASN A 79 -10.34 -9.88 -4.41
N VAL A 80 -11.07 -9.51 -3.34
CA VAL A 80 -10.87 -8.25 -2.62
C VAL A 80 -10.47 -8.52 -1.18
N ALA A 81 -9.59 -7.68 -0.64
CA ALA A 81 -9.24 -7.67 0.78
C ALA A 81 -9.27 -6.22 1.29
N THR A 82 -9.64 -6.06 2.55
CA THR A 82 -9.68 -4.75 3.19
C THR A 82 -9.27 -4.85 4.65
N CYS A 83 -8.67 -3.78 5.17
CA CYS A 83 -8.39 -3.65 6.60
C CYS A 83 -8.19 -2.18 6.96
N ARG A 84 -8.24 -1.92 8.28
CA ARG A 84 -7.82 -0.64 8.85
C ARG A 84 -6.34 -0.73 9.23
N TRP A 85 -5.65 0.40 9.18
CA TRP A 85 -4.23 0.46 9.52
C TRP A 85 -3.88 1.81 10.14
N GLY A 86 -2.74 1.86 10.82
CA GLY A 86 -2.13 3.09 11.30
C GLY A 86 -0.70 3.18 10.81
N SER A 87 -0.18 4.39 10.75
CA SER A 87 1.20 4.66 10.35
C SER A 87 1.83 5.67 11.30
N GLY A 88 3.06 5.41 11.69
CA GLY A 88 3.79 6.29 12.60
C GLY A 88 5.17 5.77 12.92
N MET A 89 5.85 6.50 13.79
CA MET A 89 7.17 6.14 14.32
C MET A 89 7.05 4.95 15.26
N PRO A 90 8.11 4.15 15.39
CA PRO A 90 8.17 3.18 16.49
C PRO A 90 7.90 3.89 17.82
N GLY A 91 6.93 3.39 18.58
CA GLY A 91 6.52 4.03 19.84
C GLY A 91 5.38 5.03 19.70
N GLN A 92 5.07 5.49 18.48
CA GLN A 92 3.93 6.36 18.18
C GLN A 92 3.31 5.92 16.87
N PRO A 93 2.69 4.72 16.82
CA PRO A 93 2.34 4.07 15.56
C PRO A 93 1.13 4.65 14.83
N PHE A 94 0.42 5.61 15.44
CA PHE A 94 -0.85 6.10 14.88
C PHE A 94 -0.82 7.60 14.62
N HIS A 95 0.26 8.09 13.99
CA HIS A 95 0.29 9.48 13.56
C HIS A 95 -0.84 9.75 12.57
N TYR A 96 -1.05 8.84 11.62
CA TYR A 96 -2.24 8.87 10.79
C TYR A 96 -2.76 7.45 10.60
N THR A 97 -4.02 7.36 10.21
CA THR A 97 -4.74 6.09 10.10
C THR A 97 -5.54 6.06 8.81
N GLY A 98 -5.90 4.87 8.38
CA GLY A 98 -6.65 4.74 7.15
C GLY A 98 -7.25 3.37 6.94
N THR A 99 -7.80 3.19 5.75
CA THR A 99 -8.40 1.95 5.28
C THR A 99 -7.91 1.68 3.88
N ASP A 100 -7.47 0.44 3.62
CA ASP A 100 -7.10 -0.01 2.29
C ASP A 100 -8.09 -1.04 1.77
N PHE A 101 -8.41 -0.94 0.49
CA PHE A 101 -9.08 -1.98 -0.28
C PHE A 101 -8.13 -2.41 -1.40
N LEU A 102 -7.95 -3.71 -1.55
CA LEU A 102 -7.09 -4.27 -2.57
C LEU A 102 -7.87 -5.27 -3.41
N GLU A 103 -7.77 -5.15 -4.72
CA GLU A 103 -8.37 -6.07 -5.66
C GLU A 103 -7.25 -6.78 -6.42
N LYS A 104 -7.31 -8.11 -6.47
CA LYS A 104 -6.31 -8.89 -7.21
C LYS A 104 -6.88 -9.44 -8.51
N ARG A 105 -5.98 -9.67 -9.48
CA ARG A 105 -6.29 -10.34 -10.73
C ARG A 105 -5.09 -11.21 -11.08
N ASP A 106 -5.34 -12.50 -11.28
CA ASP A 106 -4.29 -13.47 -11.63
C ASP A 106 -3.10 -13.44 -10.65
N GLY A 107 -3.40 -13.33 -9.35
CA GLY A 107 -2.38 -13.35 -8.31
C GLY A 107 -1.59 -12.06 -8.12
N HIS A 108 -1.98 -10.99 -8.81
CA HIS A 108 -1.32 -9.68 -8.73
C HIS A 108 -2.31 -8.61 -8.29
N VAL A 109 -1.80 -7.56 -7.65
CA VAL A 109 -2.63 -6.41 -7.31
C VAL A 109 -3.02 -5.69 -8.60
N SER A 110 -4.33 -5.63 -8.87
CA SER A 110 -4.84 -4.88 -10.01
C SER A 110 -5.30 -3.49 -9.61
N ARG A 111 -5.88 -3.35 -8.43
CA ARG A 111 -6.34 -2.06 -7.91
C ARG A 111 -6.10 -1.97 -6.41
N LEU A 112 -5.67 -0.80 -5.98
CA LEU A 112 -5.49 -0.46 -4.57
C LEU A 112 -6.20 0.86 -4.31
N TYR A 113 -7.04 0.88 -3.28
CA TYR A 113 -7.75 2.10 -2.84
C TYR A 113 -7.34 2.39 -1.41
N THR A 114 -6.84 3.59 -1.17
CA THR A 114 -6.38 4.01 0.15
C THR A 114 -7.19 5.21 0.61
N PHE A 115 -7.90 5.06 1.71
CA PHE A 115 -8.55 6.16 2.41
C PHE A 115 -7.69 6.53 3.61
N ILE A 116 -7.48 7.82 3.82
CA ILE A 116 -6.72 8.32 4.98
C ILE A 116 -7.63 9.23 5.77
N ASP A 117 -7.70 9.00 7.08
CA ASP A 117 -8.63 9.71 7.95
C ASP A 117 -8.24 11.17 8.15
N GLN A 118 -6.93 11.47 8.10
CA GLN A 118 -6.40 12.81 8.33
C GLN A 118 -5.95 13.43 7.01
N GLN A 119 -5.84 14.76 7.01
CA GLN A 119 -5.30 15.48 5.88
C GLN A 119 -3.77 15.58 6.03
N LEU A 120 -3.04 15.17 5.00
CA LEU A 120 -1.58 15.15 4.99
C LEU A 120 -1.06 16.02 3.83
N PHE A 121 0.25 15.89 3.55
CA PHE A 121 0.93 16.76 2.58
C PHE A 121 0.42 16.64 1.14
N TRP A 122 -0.23 15.56 0.80
CA TRP A 122 -0.74 15.33 -0.56
C TRP A 122 -2.18 15.80 -0.76
N SER A 123 -2.82 16.38 0.23
CA SER A 123 -4.23 16.77 0.14
C SER A 123 -4.46 18.28 0.19
#